data_7f0d212cf0678f1f7808355b30e29dc8
#
_entry.id   7f0d212cf0678f1f7808355b30e29dc8
#
_cell.length_a   1.000
_cell.length_b   1.000
_cell.length_c   1.000
_cell.angle_alpha   90.00
_cell.angle_beta   90.00
_cell.angle_gamma   90.00
#
_symmetry.space_group_name_H-M   'P 1'
#
loop_
_entity.id
_entity.type
_entity.pdbx_description
1 polymer ?
#
loop_
_entity_poly.entity_id
_entity_poly.type
_entity_poly.pdbx_seq_one_letter_code
_entity_poly.pdbx_strand_id
1 'polypeptide(L)'
;MFLTGAALLEKNKAYVDSLNVFPVPDGDTGTNMSMTMQSAVKEIKACNGGSTVGEVAAAASLGALKGARGNSGVILSQIFRGFAKALKGCEEMDAELLANALRMGTESAYKAVMKPKEGTILTVSRMISTAVEGEFNQGANVFGLIDVMIESGEEALRQTPELLPVLK
;
A
#
# COMPACT_ATOMS: atom_id res chain seq x y z
N MET A 1 -7.05 -11.56 -1.99
CA MET A 1 -6.95 -10.12 -1.69
C MET A 1 -6.08 -9.36 -2.70
N PHE A 2 -4.76 -9.58 -2.83
CA PHE A 2 -3.88 -8.77 -3.69
C PHE A 2 -4.36 -8.69 -5.16
N LEU A 3 -4.65 -9.83 -5.79
CA LEU A 3 -5.13 -9.90 -7.18
C LEU A 3 -6.45 -9.15 -7.38
N THR A 4 -7.36 -9.25 -6.44
CA THR A 4 -8.65 -8.54 -6.44
C THR A 4 -8.45 -7.03 -6.32
N GLY A 5 -7.56 -6.59 -5.42
CA GLY A 5 -7.20 -5.17 -5.28
C GLY A 5 -6.57 -4.59 -6.54
N ALA A 6 -5.67 -5.35 -7.19
CA ALA A 6 -5.07 -4.93 -8.46
C ALA A 6 -6.11 -4.79 -9.59
N ALA A 7 -7.06 -5.73 -9.67
CA ALA A 7 -8.15 -5.67 -10.65
C ALA A 7 -9.09 -4.49 -10.39
N LEU A 8 -9.38 -4.19 -9.13
CA LEU A 8 -10.23 -3.06 -8.75
C LEU A 8 -9.56 -1.72 -9.09
N LEU A 9 -8.26 -1.60 -8.84
CA LEU A 9 -7.49 -0.40 -9.20
C LEU A 9 -7.47 -0.23 -10.73
N GLU A 10 -7.21 -1.28 -11.50
CA GLU A 10 -7.25 -1.22 -12.96
C GLU A 10 -8.61 -0.75 -13.49
N LYS A 11 -9.71 -1.26 -12.90
CA LYS A 11 -11.07 -0.85 -13.26
C LYS A 11 -11.34 0.64 -13.00
N ASN A 12 -10.73 1.19 -11.94
CA ASN A 12 -10.96 2.57 -11.50
C ASN A 12 -9.83 3.53 -11.88
N LYS A 13 -8.82 3.09 -12.65
CA LYS A 13 -7.63 3.90 -12.91
C LYS A 13 -7.95 5.26 -13.55
N ALA A 14 -8.88 5.31 -14.50
CA ALA A 14 -9.27 6.57 -15.15
C ALA A 14 -9.92 7.56 -14.15
N TYR A 15 -10.69 7.06 -13.19
CA TYR A 15 -11.23 7.88 -12.13
C TYR A 15 -10.11 8.41 -11.21
N VAL A 16 -9.15 7.56 -10.82
CA VAL A 16 -8.00 8.00 -10.02
C VAL A 16 -7.12 9.00 -10.79
N ASP A 17 -6.93 8.80 -12.11
CA ASP A 17 -6.23 9.76 -12.97
C ASP A 17 -6.91 11.13 -12.96
N SER A 18 -8.25 11.18 -12.99
CA SER A 18 -9.01 12.43 -12.96
C SER A 18 -8.91 13.22 -11.65
N LEU A 19 -8.52 12.55 -10.56
CA LEU A 19 -8.29 13.16 -9.24
C LEU A 19 -6.86 13.67 -9.05
N ASN A 20 -5.98 13.44 -10.00
CA ASN A 20 -4.57 13.77 -9.88
C ASN A 20 -4.33 15.29 -10.01
N VAL A 21 -4.09 15.96 -8.90
CA VAL A 21 -3.80 17.41 -8.83
C VAL A 21 -2.47 17.72 -8.14
N PHE A 22 -1.81 16.74 -7.53
CA PHE A 22 -0.57 16.91 -6.77
C PHE A 22 0.37 15.70 -6.93
N PRO A 23 1.70 15.90 -6.99
CA PRO A 23 2.44 17.16 -7.04
C PRO A 23 2.40 17.85 -8.42
N VAL A 24 2.10 17.10 -9.47
CA VAL A 24 1.94 17.56 -10.85
C VAL A 24 0.60 17.04 -11.38
N PRO A 25 -0.26 17.89 -11.92
CA PRO A 25 -1.58 17.48 -12.43
C PRO A 25 -1.48 16.90 -13.85
N ASP A 26 -0.71 15.83 -14.02
CA ASP A 26 -0.48 15.13 -15.29
C ASP A 26 -1.49 14.02 -15.60
N GLY A 27 -2.40 13.76 -14.64
CA GLY A 27 -3.52 12.84 -14.85
C GLY A 27 -3.10 11.38 -15.03
N ASP A 28 -2.03 10.94 -14.41
CA ASP A 28 -1.45 9.61 -14.63
C ASP A 28 -1.32 8.73 -13.36
N THR A 29 -1.78 9.20 -12.19
CA THR A 29 -1.62 8.51 -10.91
C THR A 29 -2.23 7.11 -10.93
N GLY A 30 -3.47 6.98 -11.39
CA GLY A 30 -4.17 5.70 -11.45
C GLY A 30 -3.51 4.73 -12.44
N THR A 31 -3.11 5.26 -13.60
CA THR A 31 -2.38 4.50 -14.63
C THR A 31 -1.05 4.00 -14.07
N ASN A 32 -0.25 4.86 -13.45
CA ASN A 32 1.06 4.51 -12.87
C ASN A 32 0.94 3.47 -11.76
N MET A 33 -0.03 3.64 -10.84
CA MET A 33 -0.28 2.68 -9.76
C MET A 33 -0.78 1.34 -10.33
N SER A 34 -1.67 1.37 -11.31
CA SER A 34 -2.18 0.15 -11.93
C SER A 34 -1.07 -0.65 -12.64
N MET A 35 -0.21 0.01 -13.42
CA MET A 35 0.94 -0.64 -14.06
C MET A 35 1.89 -1.25 -13.02
N THR A 36 2.13 -0.56 -11.92
CA THR A 36 2.95 -1.05 -10.81
C THR A 36 2.33 -2.31 -10.18
N MET A 37 1.02 -2.30 -9.93
CA MET A 37 0.28 -3.44 -9.38
C MET A 37 0.25 -4.63 -10.36
N GLN A 38 0.04 -4.38 -11.65
CA GLN A 38 0.04 -5.45 -12.67
C GLN A 38 1.40 -6.15 -12.77
N SER A 39 2.49 -5.41 -12.62
CA SER A 39 3.83 -5.99 -12.56
C SER A 39 4.01 -6.88 -11.32
N ALA A 40 3.50 -6.45 -10.16
CA ALA A 40 3.47 -7.27 -8.95
C ALA A 40 2.63 -8.55 -9.12
N VAL A 41 1.44 -8.43 -9.73
CA VAL A 41 0.55 -9.57 -10.06
C VAL A 41 1.27 -10.60 -10.93
N LYS A 42 2.06 -10.16 -11.91
CA LYS A 42 2.82 -11.06 -12.78
C LYS A 42 3.82 -11.91 -11.99
N GLU A 43 4.57 -11.32 -11.08
CA GLU A 43 5.53 -12.06 -10.24
C GLU A 43 4.81 -12.99 -9.24
N ILE A 44 3.71 -12.53 -8.63
CA ILE A 44 2.90 -13.37 -7.72
C ILE A 44 2.35 -14.61 -8.45
N LYS A 45 1.85 -14.45 -9.69
CA LYS A 45 1.33 -15.56 -10.49
C LYS A 45 2.41 -16.55 -10.91
N ALA A 46 3.67 -16.17 -10.88
CA ALA A 46 4.79 -17.07 -11.12
C ALA A 46 5.18 -17.90 -9.88
N CYS A 47 4.65 -17.57 -8.69
CA CYS A 47 4.84 -18.37 -7.48
C CYS A 47 4.09 -19.70 -7.60
N ASN A 48 4.67 -20.76 -7.07
CA ASN A 48 4.04 -22.09 -7.05
C ASN A 48 2.88 -22.14 -6.04
N GLY A 49 1.92 -23.04 -6.26
CA GLY A 49 0.77 -23.24 -5.38
C GLY A 49 1.13 -23.89 -4.05
N GLY A 50 1.89 -23.34 -3.22
CA GLY A 50 2.41 -23.81 -1.92
C GLY A 50 3.40 -22.81 -1.35
N SER A 51 3.52 -21.66 -2.03
CA SER A 51 4.40 -20.59 -1.57
C SER A 51 3.93 -20.01 -0.24
N THR A 52 4.90 -19.73 0.64
CA THR A 52 4.67 -19.08 1.93
C THR A 52 4.23 -17.63 1.77
N VAL A 53 3.68 -17.04 2.83
CA VAL A 53 3.31 -15.60 2.80
C VAL A 53 4.52 -14.71 2.54
N GLY A 54 5.70 -15.08 3.05
CA GLY A 54 6.95 -14.36 2.82
C GLY A 54 7.39 -14.40 1.35
N GLU A 55 7.27 -15.56 0.69
CA GLU A 55 7.60 -15.70 -0.75
C GLU A 55 6.64 -14.90 -1.63
N VAL A 56 5.34 -14.95 -1.36
CA VAL A 56 4.33 -14.16 -2.07
C VAL A 56 4.57 -12.65 -1.88
N ALA A 57 4.86 -12.22 -0.66
CA ALA A 57 5.17 -10.83 -0.38
C ALA A 57 6.46 -10.37 -1.08
N ALA A 58 7.49 -11.21 -1.11
CA ALA A 58 8.73 -10.93 -1.83
C ALA A 58 8.49 -10.80 -3.35
N ALA A 59 7.68 -11.67 -3.94
CA ALA A 59 7.30 -11.60 -5.34
C ALA A 59 6.51 -10.31 -5.65
N ALA A 60 5.54 -9.96 -4.79
CA ALA A 60 4.80 -8.69 -4.90
C ALA A 60 5.73 -7.48 -4.90
N SER A 61 6.66 -7.44 -3.94
CA SER A 61 7.65 -6.37 -3.80
C SER A 61 8.57 -6.27 -5.01
N LEU A 62 9.11 -7.40 -5.49
CA LEU A 62 9.97 -7.45 -6.67
C LEU A 62 9.25 -6.96 -7.92
N GLY A 63 8.04 -7.43 -8.13
CA GLY A 63 7.22 -7.05 -9.28
C GLY A 63 6.85 -5.56 -9.23
N ALA A 64 6.43 -5.06 -8.08
CA ALA A 64 6.12 -3.65 -7.90
C ALA A 64 7.34 -2.77 -8.16
N LEU A 65 8.53 -3.17 -7.70
CA LEU A 65 9.78 -2.44 -7.94
C LEU A 65 10.13 -2.40 -9.44
N LYS A 66 10.05 -3.53 -10.13
CA LYS A 66 10.29 -3.61 -11.59
C LYS A 66 9.31 -2.77 -12.41
N GLY A 67 8.07 -2.72 -11.94
CA GLY A 67 6.98 -2.02 -12.63
C GLY A 67 6.70 -0.60 -12.14
N ALA A 68 7.45 -0.09 -11.18
CA ALA A 68 7.21 1.23 -10.59
C ALA A 68 7.22 2.33 -11.65
N ARG A 69 6.16 3.14 -11.66
CA ARG A 69 5.99 4.28 -12.57
C ARG A 69 5.50 5.50 -11.78
N GLY A 70 6.02 6.67 -12.15
CA GLY A 70 5.68 7.93 -11.48
C GLY A 70 5.98 7.92 -9.97
N ASN A 71 5.67 9.02 -9.30
CA ASN A 71 5.84 9.13 -7.85
C ASN A 71 4.95 8.14 -7.10
N SER A 72 3.71 7.98 -7.55
CA SER A 72 2.71 7.10 -6.92
C SER A 72 3.13 5.63 -6.97
N GLY A 73 3.59 5.14 -8.13
CA GLY A 73 4.08 3.78 -8.27
C GLY A 73 5.36 3.51 -7.49
N VAL A 74 6.28 4.48 -7.43
CA VAL A 74 7.51 4.37 -6.61
C VAL A 74 7.13 4.26 -5.13
N ILE A 75 6.27 5.13 -4.60
CA ILE A 75 5.83 5.08 -3.20
C ILE A 75 5.13 3.75 -2.90
N LEU A 76 4.23 3.30 -3.77
CA LEU A 76 3.53 2.02 -3.63
C LEU A 76 4.53 0.85 -3.59
N SER A 77 5.54 0.86 -4.46
CA SER A 77 6.60 -0.18 -4.45
C SER A 77 7.39 -0.21 -3.15
N GLN A 78 7.61 0.94 -2.51
CA GLN A 78 8.32 1.03 -1.23
C GLN A 78 7.45 0.54 -0.07
N ILE A 79 6.14 0.77 -0.11
CA ILE A 79 5.20 0.16 0.86
C ILE A 79 5.32 -1.37 0.78
N PHE A 80 5.22 -1.95 -0.42
CA PHE A 80 5.36 -3.40 -0.58
C PHE A 80 6.75 -3.92 -0.19
N ARG A 81 7.80 -3.14 -0.41
CA ARG A 81 9.15 -3.50 0.00
C ARG A 81 9.27 -3.62 1.52
N GLY A 82 8.77 -2.64 2.25
CA GLY A 82 8.80 -2.68 3.72
C GLY A 82 7.92 -3.81 4.26
N PHE A 83 6.73 -4.00 3.69
CA PHE A 83 5.81 -5.08 4.02
C PHE A 83 6.46 -6.46 3.82
N ALA A 84 7.04 -6.71 2.67
CA ALA A 84 7.74 -7.96 2.36
C ALA A 84 8.96 -8.21 3.26
N LYS A 85 9.65 -7.15 3.67
CA LYS A 85 10.79 -7.26 4.60
C LYS A 85 10.34 -7.80 5.97
N ALA A 86 9.19 -7.36 6.47
CA ALA A 86 8.62 -7.86 7.73
C ALA A 86 8.24 -9.35 7.66
N LEU A 87 7.78 -9.81 6.51
CA LEU A 87 7.30 -11.18 6.30
C LEU A 87 8.39 -12.15 5.83
N LYS A 88 9.64 -11.71 5.76
CA LYS A 88 10.74 -12.56 5.26
C LYS A 88 10.89 -13.82 6.10
N GLY A 89 10.73 -14.99 5.45
CA GLY A 89 10.87 -16.29 6.08
C GLY A 89 9.63 -16.76 6.86
N CYS A 90 8.54 -15.99 6.84
CA CYS A 90 7.28 -16.38 7.48
C CYS A 90 6.47 -17.28 6.56
N GLU A 91 5.91 -18.36 7.12
CA GLU A 91 5.01 -19.28 6.42
C GLU A 91 3.60 -18.72 6.34
N GLU A 92 3.09 -18.19 7.45
CA GLU A 92 1.77 -17.60 7.62
C GLU A 92 1.88 -16.19 8.21
N MET A 93 0.77 -15.45 8.19
CA MET A 93 0.70 -14.10 8.72
C MET A 93 -0.39 -14.04 9.80
N ASP A 94 0.01 -13.77 11.03
CA ASP A 94 -0.85 -13.47 12.16
C ASP A 94 -1.09 -11.96 12.33
N ALA A 95 -1.78 -11.58 13.40
CA ALA A 95 -2.09 -10.18 13.68
C ALA A 95 -0.85 -9.34 13.99
N GLU A 96 0.13 -9.89 14.70
CA GLU A 96 1.39 -9.22 15.03
C GLU A 96 2.21 -8.93 13.77
N LEU A 97 2.36 -9.95 12.92
CA LEU A 97 3.07 -9.82 11.65
C LEU A 97 2.38 -8.84 10.70
N LEU A 98 1.04 -8.82 10.66
CA LEU A 98 0.30 -7.85 9.85
C LEU A 98 0.55 -6.41 10.33
N ALA A 99 0.42 -6.15 11.63
CA ALA A 99 0.67 -4.83 12.20
C ALA A 99 2.12 -4.37 11.94
N ASN A 100 3.10 -5.23 12.18
CA ASN A 100 4.51 -4.95 11.91
C ASN A 100 4.78 -4.74 10.42
N ALA A 101 4.17 -5.51 9.53
CA ALA A 101 4.35 -5.37 8.08
C ALA A 101 3.82 -4.04 7.56
N LEU A 102 2.67 -3.57 8.04
CA LEU A 102 2.11 -2.26 7.72
C LEU A 102 3.01 -1.13 8.21
N ARG A 103 3.51 -1.22 9.45
CA ARG A 103 4.45 -0.25 10.01
C ARG A 103 5.73 -0.17 9.17
N MET A 104 6.36 -1.29 8.86
CA MET A 104 7.58 -1.33 8.06
C MET A 104 7.35 -0.86 6.61
N GLY A 105 6.18 -1.13 6.04
CA GLY A 105 5.77 -0.61 4.74
C GLY A 105 5.70 0.91 4.73
N THR A 106 5.02 1.48 5.71
CA THR A 106 4.89 2.93 5.89
C THR A 106 6.26 3.59 6.09
N GLU A 107 7.09 3.07 6.99
CA GLU A 107 8.45 3.59 7.23
C GLU A 107 9.31 3.57 5.97
N SER A 108 9.23 2.48 5.19
CA SER A 108 9.98 2.36 3.94
C SER A 108 9.56 3.42 2.93
N ALA A 109 8.26 3.69 2.81
CA ALA A 109 7.73 4.71 1.92
C ALA A 109 8.16 6.13 2.34
N TYR A 110 8.05 6.48 3.62
CA TYR A 110 8.51 7.78 4.13
C TYR A 110 10.03 8.00 3.92
N LYS A 111 10.84 6.96 4.13
CA LYS A 111 12.31 7.03 3.90
C LYS A 111 12.68 7.21 2.42
N ALA A 112 11.83 6.80 1.50
CA ALA A 112 12.08 6.92 0.07
C ALA A 112 11.75 8.31 -0.50
N VAL A 113 11.03 9.14 0.25
CA VAL A 113 10.62 10.48 -0.19
C VAL A 113 11.45 11.54 0.53
N MET A 114 12.22 12.34 -0.20
CA MET A 114 13.08 13.37 0.40
C MET A 114 12.32 14.44 1.19
N LYS A 115 11.12 14.81 0.75
CA LYS A 115 10.26 15.81 1.39
C LYS A 115 8.84 15.29 1.48
N PRO A 116 8.52 14.39 2.44
CA PRO A 116 7.18 13.88 2.63
C PRO A 116 6.17 15.02 2.84
N LYS A 117 5.02 14.90 2.19
CA LYS A 117 3.90 15.83 2.34
C LYS A 117 2.72 15.11 2.96
N GLU A 118 2.12 15.74 3.96
CA GLU A 118 0.87 15.25 4.54
C GLU A 118 -0.30 15.52 3.58
N GLY A 119 -1.39 14.77 3.76
CA GLY A 119 -2.53 14.78 2.83
C GLY A 119 -2.32 13.93 1.58
N THR A 120 -1.36 13.00 1.60
CA THR A 120 -1.01 12.12 0.49
C THR A 120 -1.17 10.64 0.87
N ILE A 121 -0.87 9.72 -0.05
CA ILE A 121 -0.81 8.28 0.21
C ILE A 121 0.07 7.93 1.43
N LEU A 122 1.10 8.74 1.72
CA LEU A 122 1.95 8.56 2.90
C LEU A 122 1.16 8.75 4.19
N THR A 123 0.34 9.80 4.26
CA THR A 123 -0.54 10.08 5.40
C THR A 123 -1.53 8.93 5.61
N VAL A 124 -2.19 8.50 4.54
CA VAL A 124 -3.16 7.38 4.60
C VAL A 124 -2.46 6.11 5.11
N SER A 125 -1.31 5.76 4.55
CA SER A 125 -0.52 4.60 5.00
C SER A 125 -0.13 4.70 6.49
N ARG A 126 0.30 5.87 6.95
CA ARG A 126 0.67 6.11 8.35
C ARG A 126 -0.54 5.99 9.29
N MET A 127 -1.67 6.58 8.93
CA MET A 127 -2.87 6.54 9.77
C MET A 127 -3.41 5.11 9.89
N ILE A 128 -3.44 4.35 8.79
CA ILE A 128 -3.79 2.92 8.81
C ILE A 128 -2.85 2.16 9.75
N SER A 129 -1.54 2.32 9.58
CA SER A 129 -0.55 1.62 10.39
C SER A 129 -0.69 1.93 11.88
N THR A 130 -0.93 3.19 12.24
CA THR A 130 -1.11 3.61 13.64
C THR A 130 -2.41 3.04 14.24
N ALA A 131 -3.51 3.06 13.50
CA ALA A 131 -4.78 2.50 13.95
C ALA A 131 -4.69 0.99 14.16
N VAL A 132 -4.07 0.26 13.23
CA VAL A 132 -3.87 -1.19 13.32
C VAL A 132 -2.99 -1.56 14.52
N GLU A 133 -1.90 -0.81 14.77
CA GLU A 133 -1.05 -1.05 15.94
C GLU A 133 -1.83 -0.82 17.25
N GLY A 134 -2.65 0.23 17.30
CA GLY A 134 -3.51 0.50 18.46
C GLY A 134 -4.50 -0.64 18.74
N GLU A 135 -5.16 -1.15 17.71
CA GLU A 135 -6.16 -2.21 17.82
C GLU A 135 -5.52 -3.58 18.10
N PHE A 136 -4.35 -3.86 17.52
CA PHE A 136 -3.56 -5.04 17.85
C PHE A 136 -3.21 -5.08 19.35
N ASN A 137 -2.79 -3.95 19.92
CA ASN A 137 -2.48 -3.85 21.34
C ASN A 137 -3.71 -4.09 22.27
N GLN A 138 -4.92 -3.98 21.73
CA GLN A 138 -6.18 -4.32 22.41
C GLN A 138 -6.61 -5.80 22.21
N GLY A 139 -5.82 -6.57 21.47
CA GLY A 139 -6.03 -8.01 21.30
C GLY A 139 -6.86 -8.38 20.07
N ALA A 140 -7.02 -7.50 19.08
CA ALA A 140 -7.71 -7.81 17.84
C ALA A 140 -6.99 -8.92 17.05
N ASN A 141 -7.77 -9.78 16.41
CA ASN A 141 -7.27 -10.79 15.49
C ASN A 141 -7.08 -10.21 14.07
N VAL A 142 -6.50 -10.98 13.15
CA VAL A 142 -6.21 -10.55 11.75
C VAL A 142 -7.45 -9.98 11.05
N PHE A 143 -8.63 -10.56 11.23
CA PHE A 143 -9.85 -10.08 10.57
C PHE A 143 -10.29 -8.73 11.12
N GLY A 144 -10.26 -8.55 12.45
CA GLY A 144 -10.52 -7.25 13.08
C GLY A 144 -9.53 -6.18 12.61
N LEU A 145 -8.25 -6.53 12.47
CA LEU A 145 -7.25 -5.60 11.92
C LEU A 145 -7.53 -5.21 10.46
N ILE A 146 -8.05 -6.13 9.64
CA ILE A 146 -8.44 -5.80 8.26
C ILE A 146 -9.60 -4.80 8.22
N ASP A 147 -10.60 -4.97 9.08
CA ASP A 147 -11.71 -4.02 9.20
C ASP A 147 -11.21 -2.63 9.62
N VAL A 148 -10.33 -2.56 10.60
CA VAL A 148 -9.68 -1.32 11.04
C VAL A 148 -8.85 -0.68 9.91
N MET A 149 -8.15 -1.47 9.10
CA MET A 149 -7.42 -0.93 7.93
C MET A 149 -8.35 -0.21 6.96
N ILE A 150 -9.52 -0.76 6.69
CA ILE A 150 -10.49 -0.18 5.76
C ILE A 150 -11.06 1.11 6.36
N GLU A 151 -11.59 1.05 7.58
CA GLU A 151 -12.22 2.20 8.25
C GLU A 151 -11.24 3.36 8.46
N SER A 152 -10.04 3.07 8.97
CA SER A 152 -9.02 4.11 9.18
C SER A 152 -8.46 4.68 7.87
N GLY A 153 -8.40 3.86 6.82
CA GLY A 153 -8.00 4.30 5.48
C GLY A 153 -9.01 5.26 4.86
N GLU A 154 -10.31 4.96 4.97
CA GLU A 154 -11.38 5.83 4.51
C GLU A 154 -11.43 7.15 5.30
N GLU A 155 -11.27 7.09 6.62
CA GLU A 155 -11.21 8.28 7.45
C GLU A 155 -9.99 9.15 7.12
N ALA A 156 -8.81 8.53 6.97
CA ALA A 156 -7.61 9.22 6.55
C ALA A 156 -7.79 9.92 5.19
N LEU A 157 -8.43 9.24 4.24
CA LEU A 157 -8.70 9.81 2.92
C LEU A 157 -9.61 11.04 3.00
N ARG A 158 -10.67 11.01 3.84
CA ARG A 158 -11.55 12.17 4.08
C ARG A 158 -10.81 13.37 4.64
N GLN A 159 -9.76 13.16 5.42
CA GLN A 159 -8.96 14.23 6.03
C GLN A 159 -7.90 14.82 5.09
N THR A 160 -7.56 14.17 3.99
CA THR A 160 -6.47 14.63 3.10
C THR A 160 -6.67 16.05 2.57
N PRO A 161 -7.87 16.54 2.20
CA PRO A 161 -8.06 17.93 1.74
C PRO A 161 -7.78 18.99 2.81
N GLU A 162 -7.93 18.64 4.09
CA GLU A 162 -7.59 19.56 5.19
C GLU A 162 -6.08 19.65 5.42
N LEU A 163 -5.36 18.57 5.14
CA LEU A 163 -3.90 18.49 5.28
C LEU A 163 -3.15 19.04 4.06
N LEU A 164 -3.75 18.93 2.88
CA LEU A 164 -3.18 19.38 1.62
C LEU A 164 -4.22 20.23 0.84
N PRO A 165 -4.24 21.56 1.02
CA PRO A 165 -5.29 22.44 0.51
C PRO A 165 -5.53 22.38 -1.00
N VAL A 166 -4.53 21.96 -1.80
CA VAL A 166 -4.70 21.81 -3.26
C VAL A 166 -5.71 20.71 -3.63
N LEU A 167 -6.11 19.86 -2.67
CA LEU A 167 -7.11 18.81 -2.86
C LEU A 167 -8.56 19.30 -2.64
N LYS A 168 -8.76 20.58 -2.23
CA LYS A 168 -10.08 21.24 -2.12
C LYS A 168 -10.62 21.75 -3.47
#